data_1a532500e97d8e20d1a4885e32ef67ad
#
_entry.id   1a532500e97d8e20d1a4885e32ef67ad
#
_cell.length_a   1.000
_cell.length_b   1.000
_cell.length_c   1.000
_cell.angle_alpha   90.00
_cell.angle_beta   90.00
_cell.angle_gamma   90.00
#
_symmetry.space_group_name_H-M   'P 1'
#
loop_
_entity.id
_entity.type
_entity.pdbx_description
1 polymer ?
#
loop_
_entity_poly.entity_id
_entity_poly.type
_entity_poly.pdbx_seq_one_letter_code
_entity_poly.pdbx_strand_id
1 'polypeptide(L)'
;MFIHRLLDTPKNRLKAFAMGGLVVAQAVTGTTLAMHSGTSSSDAVVQIAGAEAGSHRQVSAQQLLTLAEGQVGISEDSAGGGTKFHSWYMSSPRARETVARDSGKITDYADAAWCDMFVSWVGTQLGLQDTVGTDAYTVAHAKWFASQGRWGTTPAPGAVVFFDWTGGKRIGDISHVGFVVKDNGDGTIQTVEGNTGNGRVEIRTRPTAQVAGYGYPSYAA
;
A
#
# COMPACT_ATOMS: atom_id res chain seq x y z
N MET A 1 4.69 -37.96 20.78
CA MET A 1 5.78 -37.64 19.84
C MET A 1 5.19 -36.69 18.79
N PHE A 2 5.17 -35.38 19.11
CA PHE A 2 4.51 -34.35 18.29
C PHE A 2 5.60 -33.57 17.57
N ILE A 3 5.60 -33.67 16.24
CA ILE A 3 6.49 -32.92 15.37
C ILE A 3 5.87 -31.56 15.10
N HIS A 4 6.41 -30.51 15.71
CA HIS A 4 6.15 -29.13 15.37
C HIS A 4 6.59 -28.88 13.92
N ARG A 5 5.66 -28.60 13.02
CA ARG A 5 5.94 -27.99 11.72
C ARG A 5 6.06 -26.47 11.91
N LEU A 6 7.27 -26.02 12.13
CA LEU A 6 7.73 -24.67 11.86
C LEU A 6 8.00 -24.56 10.35
N LEU A 7 7.09 -24.03 9.58
CA LEU A 7 7.33 -23.65 8.18
C LEU A 7 6.44 -22.44 7.83
N ASP A 8 6.83 -21.28 8.32
CA ASP A 8 6.51 -20.00 7.68
C ASP A 8 7.81 -19.46 7.08
N THR A 9 8.24 -20.03 5.99
CA THR A 9 9.31 -19.47 5.14
C THR A 9 8.69 -18.98 3.86
N PRO A 10 8.63 -17.67 3.60
CA PRO A 10 8.24 -17.15 2.31
C PRO A 10 9.30 -17.52 1.29
N LYS A 11 8.91 -18.19 0.23
CA LYS A 11 9.76 -18.43 -0.93
C LYS A 11 9.93 -17.14 -1.74
N ASN A 12 10.61 -16.16 -1.18
CA ASN A 12 11.06 -15.00 -1.94
C ASN A 12 12.50 -15.20 -2.38
N ARG A 13 12.68 -15.74 -3.57
CA ARG A 13 13.94 -15.64 -4.32
C ARG A 13 13.79 -14.54 -5.38
N LEU A 14 13.77 -13.28 -4.97
CA LEU A 14 14.14 -12.20 -5.88
C LEU A 14 15.64 -11.97 -5.75
N LYS A 15 16.37 -12.31 -6.79
CA LYS A 15 17.79 -11.98 -6.92
C LYS A 15 17.91 -10.49 -7.22
N ALA A 16 18.48 -9.74 -6.31
CA ALA A 16 18.87 -8.36 -6.55
C ALA A 16 20.01 -8.32 -7.57
N PHE A 17 19.77 -7.74 -8.73
CA PHE A 17 20.81 -7.29 -9.63
C PHE A 17 20.84 -5.76 -9.59
N ALA A 18 21.97 -5.22 -9.09
CA ALA A 18 22.30 -3.82 -9.21
C ALA A 18 22.86 -3.57 -10.60
N MET A 19 22.24 -2.68 -11.36
CA MET A 19 22.87 -2.06 -12.54
C MET A 19 22.47 -0.59 -12.58
N GLY A 20 23.50 0.25 -12.60
CA GLY A 20 23.38 1.68 -12.76
C GLY A 20 22.97 2.04 -14.19
N GLY A 21 22.23 3.11 -14.35
CA GLY A 21 21.77 3.58 -15.65
C GLY A 21 21.58 5.10 -15.66
N LEU A 22 22.19 5.65 -16.52
CA LEU A 22 22.41 6.92 -17.17
C LEU A 22 21.19 7.85 -17.21
N VAL A 23 21.37 9.08 -16.72
CA VAL A 23 20.47 10.22 -16.89
C VAL A 23 20.69 10.80 -18.31
N VAL A 24 19.63 10.91 -19.08
CA VAL A 24 19.59 11.76 -20.29
C VAL A 24 18.52 12.81 -20.10
N ALA A 25 18.96 14.05 -19.93
CA ALA A 25 18.12 15.23 -19.97
C ALA A 25 17.84 15.61 -21.44
N GLN A 26 16.58 15.78 -21.80
CA GLN A 26 16.23 16.49 -23.05
C GLN A 26 15.40 17.73 -22.73
N ALA A 27 15.99 18.86 -23.10
CA ALA A 27 15.33 20.16 -23.13
C ALA A 27 14.49 20.26 -24.41
N VAL A 28 13.25 20.72 -24.28
CA VAL A 28 12.43 21.15 -25.41
C VAL A 28 12.12 22.62 -25.28
N THR A 29 12.63 23.35 -26.26
CA THR A 29 12.51 24.79 -26.50
C THR A 29 11.09 25.18 -26.90
N GLY A 30 10.68 26.36 -26.45
CA GLY A 30 9.37 26.96 -26.71
C GLY A 30 9.16 27.42 -28.14
N THR A 31 7.91 27.60 -28.47
CA THR A 31 7.50 28.47 -29.62
C THR A 31 6.28 29.28 -29.21
N THR A 32 6.45 30.57 -29.21
CA THR A 32 5.42 31.61 -29.14
C THR A 32 4.73 31.76 -30.47
N LEU A 33 3.41 31.89 -30.47
CA LEU A 33 2.71 32.50 -31.61
C LEU A 33 1.54 33.40 -31.18
N ALA A 34 1.58 34.51 -31.67
CA ALA A 34 0.96 35.80 -31.82
C ALA A 34 -0.60 35.89 -31.72
N MET A 35 -0.97 37.06 -31.25
CA MET A 35 -2.28 37.68 -31.12
C MET A 35 -3.07 37.76 -32.44
N HIS A 36 -4.41 37.64 -32.30
CA HIS A 36 -5.33 38.37 -33.16
C HIS A 36 -6.46 38.97 -32.32
N SER A 37 -6.56 40.27 -32.42
CA SER A 37 -7.61 41.12 -31.87
C SER A 37 -8.84 41.09 -32.80
N GLY A 38 -10.02 40.95 -32.20
CA GLY A 38 -11.31 41.12 -32.89
C GLY A 38 -12.40 41.43 -31.88
N THR A 39 -12.99 42.60 -32.07
CA THR A 39 -13.97 43.31 -31.23
C THR A 39 -15.39 42.75 -31.23
N SER A 40 -16.06 42.92 -30.10
CA SER A 40 -17.48 43.22 -29.87
C SER A 40 -18.54 42.12 -30.08
N SER A 41 -19.17 41.69 -29.00
CA SER A 41 -20.58 41.91 -28.70
C SER A 41 -20.92 41.35 -27.32
N SER A 42 -21.58 42.16 -26.52
CA SER A 42 -22.16 41.88 -25.22
C SER A 42 -23.26 40.83 -25.31
N ASP A 43 -23.03 39.71 -24.63
CA ASP A 43 -24.08 38.86 -24.10
C ASP A 43 -23.61 38.36 -22.73
N ALA A 44 -24.42 38.70 -21.74
CA ALA A 44 -24.21 38.32 -20.36
C ALA A 44 -24.36 36.79 -20.22
N VAL A 45 -23.26 36.06 -20.35
CA VAL A 45 -23.20 34.68 -19.91
C VAL A 45 -23.05 34.71 -18.41
N VAL A 46 -24.11 34.36 -17.72
CA VAL A 46 -24.07 33.99 -16.30
C VAL A 46 -23.03 32.86 -16.16
N GLN A 47 -21.84 33.21 -15.75
CA GLN A 47 -20.85 32.24 -15.27
C GLN A 47 -21.40 31.62 -14.00
N ILE A 48 -22.07 30.49 -14.15
CA ILE A 48 -22.15 29.53 -13.05
C ILE A 48 -20.71 28.97 -12.91
N ALA A 49 -19.92 29.66 -12.11
CA ALA A 49 -18.70 29.09 -11.58
C ALA A 49 -19.13 27.94 -10.65
N GLY A 50 -19.41 26.79 -11.25
CA GLY A 50 -19.44 25.53 -10.56
C GLY A 50 -18.02 25.25 -10.11
N ALA A 51 -17.64 25.80 -8.94
CA ALA A 51 -16.51 25.27 -8.19
C ALA A 51 -16.90 23.86 -7.74
N GLU A 52 -16.76 22.90 -8.63
CA GLU A 52 -16.54 21.51 -8.22
C GLU A 52 -15.14 21.45 -7.60
N ALA A 53 -14.98 22.07 -6.42
CA ALA A 53 -14.02 21.63 -5.47
C ALA A 53 -14.43 20.19 -5.15
N GLY A 54 -13.75 19.21 -5.76
CA GLY A 54 -13.93 17.82 -5.43
C GLY A 54 -13.83 17.71 -3.92
N SER A 55 -14.93 17.45 -3.25
CA SER A 55 -14.93 17.13 -1.85
C SER A 55 -14.16 15.83 -1.77
N HIS A 56 -12.86 15.91 -1.48
CA HIS A 56 -12.10 14.74 -1.07
C HIS A 56 -12.89 14.15 0.09
N ARG A 57 -13.52 13.01 -0.17
CA ARG A 57 -14.25 12.29 0.88
C ARG A 57 -13.27 12.09 2.01
N GLN A 58 -13.49 12.82 3.10
CA GLN A 58 -12.63 12.72 4.26
C GLN A 58 -12.87 11.36 4.90
N VAL A 59 -11.94 10.42 4.70
CA VAL A 59 -12.04 9.07 5.21
C VAL A 59 -11.35 9.01 6.57
N SER A 60 -12.06 8.47 7.57
CA SER A 60 -11.51 8.23 8.90
C SER A 60 -10.75 6.90 8.98
N ALA A 61 -9.88 6.78 9.98
CA ALA A 61 -9.21 5.51 10.30
C ALA A 61 -10.23 4.38 10.57
N GLN A 62 -11.35 4.70 11.22
CA GLN A 62 -12.41 3.73 11.50
C GLN A 62 -13.06 3.19 10.22
N GLN A 63 -13.27 4.03 9.20
CA GLN A 63 -13.82 3.57 7.92
C GLN A 63 -12.84 2.65 7.19
N LEU A 64 -11.54 2.94 7.26
CA LEU A 64 -10.51 2.06 6.71
C LEU A 64 -10.52 0.71 7.43
N LEU A 65 -10.53 0.70 8.76
CA LEU A 65 -10.54 -0.53 9.54
C LEU A 65 -11.82 -1.34 9.30
N THR A 66 -13.00 -0.68 9.23
CA THR A 66 -14.27 -1.36 8.90
C THR A 66 -14.18 -2.06 7.54
N LEU A 67 -13.58 -1.44 6.53
CA LEU A 67 -13.39 -2.06 5.22
C LEU A 67 -12.41 -3.24 5.32
N ALA A 68 -11.28 -3.07 6.01
CA ALA A 68 -10.26 -4.10 6.15
C ALA A 68 -10.78 -5.33 6.91
N GLU A 69 -11.45 -5.11 8.04
CA GLU A 69 -12.08 -6.18 8.86
C GLU A 69 -13.20 -6.90 8.11
N GLY A 70 -13.94 -6.18 7.25
CA GLY A 70 -14.94 -6.77 6.38
C GLY A 70 -14.39 -7.77 5.34
N GLN A 71 -13.07 -7.89 5.21
CA GLN A 71 -12.41 -8.87 4.33
C GLN A 71 -12.02 -10.16 5.08
N VAL A 72 -12.18 -10.23 6.39
CA VAL A 72 -11.82 -11.40 7.19
C VAL A 72 -12.49 -12.66 6.63
N GLY A 73 -11.71 -13.74 6.51
CA GLY A 73 -12.13 -15.01 5.95
C GLY A 73 -11.83 -15.19 4.45
N ILE A 74 -11.51 -14.12 3.71
CA ILE A 74 -10.99 -14.28 2.34
C ILE A 74 -9.68 -15.05 2.41
N SER A 75 -9.55 -16.11 1.59
CA SER A 75 -8.41 -17.01 1.57
C SER A 75 -7.90 -17.27 0.16
N GLU A 76 -6.66 -17.70 0.08
CA GLU A 76 -6.08 -18.31 -1.12
C GLU A 76 -6.85 -19.54 -1.54
N ASP A 77 -6.69 -19.91 -2.81
CA ASP A 77 -7.01 -21.22 -3.31
C ASP A 77 -5.91 -22.24 -2.97
N SER A 78 -6.08 -23.49 -3.41
CA SER A 78 -5.11 -24.56 -3.14
C SER A 78 -3.75 -24.38 -3.82
N ALA A 79 -3.66 -23.46 -4.79
CA ALA A 79 -2.41 -23.13 -5.50
C ALA A 79 -1.63 -21.98 -4.81
N GLY A 80 -2.20 -21.35 -3.77
CA GLY A 80 -1.58 -20.25 -3.05
C GLY A 80 -1.83 -18.87 -3.67
N GLY A 81 -2.84 -18.77 -4.53
CA GLY A 81 -3.23 -17.54 -5.24
C GLY A 81 -4.74 -17.34 -5.23
N GLY A 82 -5.27 -16.80 -6.33
CA GLY A 82 -6.70 -16.73 -6.61
C GLY A 82 -7.50 -15.72 -5.80
N THR A 83 -6.89 -14.94 -4.89
CA THR A 83 -7.63 -13.92 -4.15
C THR A 83 -7.97 -12.73 -5.05
N LYS A 84 -9.02 -11.98 -4.69
CA LYS A 84 -9.35 -10.73 -5.37
C LYS A 84 -8.23 -9.69 -5.30
N PHE A 85 -7.35 -9.76 -4.28
CA PHE A 85 -6.22 -8.84 -4.11
C PHE A 85 -5.16 -9.06 -5.17
N HIS A 86 -4.85 -10.32 -5.51
CA HIS A 86 -3.99 -10.66 -6.65
C HIS A 86 -4.55 -10.12 -7.98
N SER A 87 -5.82 -10.45 -8.27
CA SER A 87 -6.47 -10.04 -9.51
C SER A 87 -6.52 -8.52 -9.66
N TRP A 88 -6.86 -7.83 -8.56
CA TRP A 88 -6.88 -6.37 -8.52
C TRP A 88 -5.48 -5.78 -8.74
N TYR A 89 -4.46 -6.29 -8.00
CA TYR A 89 -3.11 -5.73 -8.12
C TYR A 89 -2.56 -5.90 -9.53
N MET A 90 -2.68 -7.10 -10.11
CA MET A 90 -2.25 -7.38 -11.50
C MET A 90 -2.91 -6.47 -12.53
N SER A 91 -4.15 -6.04 -12.30
CA SER A 91 -4.87 -5.11 -13.20
C SER A 91 -4.49 -3.64 -13.01
N SER A 92 -3.82 -3.31 -11.90
CA SER A 92 -3.52 -1.93 -11.54
C SER A 92 -2.39 -1.32 -12.38
N PRO A 93 -2.37 0.02 -12.56
CA PRO A 93 -1.20 0.71 -13.10
C PRO A 93 0.06 0.45 -12.27
N ARG A 94 -0.10 0.34 -10.94
CA ARG A 94 1.02 0.13 -10.02
C ARG A 94 1.76 -1.18 -10.26
N ALA A 95 1.07 -2.25 -10.64
CA ALA A 95 1.71 -3.53 -10.97
C ALA A 95 2.72 -3.39 -12.12
N ARG A 96 2.43 -2.55 -13.12
CA ARG A 96 3.37 -2.27 -14.22
C ARG A 96 4.61 -1.52 -13.76
N GLU A 97 4.43 -0.54 -12.87
CA GLU A 97 5.52 0.23 -12.30
C GLU A 97 6.43 -0.63 -11.42
N THR A 98 5.84 -1.48 -10.56
CA THR A 98 6.61 -2.36 -9.67
C THR A 98 7.32 -3.47 -10.42
N VAL A 99 6.73 -4.03 -11.48
CA VAL A 99 7.43 -4.95 -12.40
C VAL A 99 8.63 -4.27 -13.08
N ALA A 100 8.47 -3.02 -13.52
CA ALA A 100 9.57 -2.27 -14.14
C ALA A 100 10.69 -1.96 -13.12
N ARG A 101 10.34 -1.67 -11.86
CA ARG A 101 11.30 -1.43 -10.77
C ARG A 101 12.05 -2.71 -10.37
N ASP A 102 11.32 -3.81 -10.19
CA ASP A 102 11.80 -5.02 -9.52
C ASP A 102 12.24 -6.13 -10.50
N SER A 103 12.06 -5.91 -11.79
CA SER A 103 12.35 -6.88 -12.87
C SER A 103 11.54 -8.18 -12.75
N GLY A 104 10.39 -8.24 -13.43
CA GLY A 104 9.51 -9.42 -13.39
C GLY A 104 8.43 -9.33 -14.46
N LYS A 105 7.34 -10.04 -14.23
CA LYS A 105 6.14 -10.03 -15.07
C LYS A 105 4.91 -9.83 -14.20
N ILE A 106 3.86 -9.24 -14.74
CA ILE A 106 2.61 -9.04 -14.01
C ILE A 106 2.04 -10.39 -13.52
N THR A 107 2.22 -11.46 -14.29
CA THR A 107 1.79 -12.81 -13.92
C THR A 107 2.51 -13.38 -12.70
N ASP A 108 3.67 -12.83 -12.32
CA ASP A 108 4.41 -13.28 -11.13
C ASP A 108 3.68 -12.91 -9.83
N TYR A 109 2.69 -12.01 -9.90
CA TYR A 109 1.83 -11.66 -8.77
C TYR A 109 0.67 -12.64 -8.55
N ALA A 110 0.43 -13.61 -9.44
CA ALA A 110 -0.75 -14.47 -9.38
C ALA A 110 -0.78 -15.37 -8.13
N ASP A 111 0.40 -15.75 -7.65
CA ASP A 111 0.65 -16.60 -6.47
C ASP A 111 1.72 -16.02 -5.54
N ALA A 112 2.01 -14.73 -5.65
CA ALA A 112 2.95 -14.02 -4.79
C ALA A 112 2.36 -13.80 -3.39
N ALA A 113 3.23 -13.51 -2.40
CA ALA A 113 2.79 -13.05 -1.09
C ALA A 113 1.96 -11.75 -1.24
N TRP A 114 0.74 -11.73 -0.72
CA TRP A 114 -0.24 -10.68 -0.98
C TRP A 114 -0.62 -9.82 0.23
N CYS A 115 0.14 -9.91 1.33
CA CYS A 115 -0.11 -9.08 2.51
C CYS A 115 -0.13 -7.58 2.17
N ASP A 116 0.79 -7.13 1.31
CA ASP A 116 0.86 -5.73 0.92
C ASP A 116 -0.13 -5.37 -0.20
N MET A 117 -0.49 -6.33 -1.06
CA MET A 117 -1.59 -6.16 -2.00
C MET A 117 -2.93 -5.94 -1.28
N PHE A 118 -3.15 -6.60 -0.14
CA PHE A 118 -4.31 -6.39 0.72
C PHE A 118 -4.35 -4.97 1.27
N VAL A 119 -3.24 -4.50 1.88
CA VAL A 119 -3.12 -3.13 2.41
C VAL A 119 -3.35 -2.10 1.32
N SER A 120 -2.70 -2.28 0.18
CA SER A 120 -2.82 -1.41 -1.00
C SER A 120 -4.26 -1.39 -1.56
N TRP A 121 -4.93 -2.54 -1.60
CA TRP A 121 -6.32 -2.65 -2.02
C TRP A 121 -7.25 -1.85 -1.11
N VAL A 122 -7.13 -2.03 0.20
CA VAL A 122 -7.98 -1.33 1.19
C VAL A 122 -7.83 0.18 1.05
N GLY A 123 -6.60 0.69 0.98
CA GLY A 123 -6.34 2.11 0.77
C GLY A 123 -6.96 2.63 -0.52
N THR A 124 -6.81 1.89 -1.62
CA THR A 124 -7.32 2.29 -2.93
C THR A 124 -8.84 2.30 -3.00
N GLN A 125 -9.54 1.33 -2.37
CA GLN A 125 -11.00 1.30 -2.34
C GLN A 125 -11.62 2.54 -1.68
N LEU A 126 -10.87 3.19 -0.82
CA LEU A 126 -11.29 4.39 -0.10
C LEU A 126 -10.72 5.69 -0.69
N GLY A 127 -9.97 5.62 -1.78
CA GLY A 127 -9.33 6.79 -2.37
C GLY A 127 -8.16 7.32 -1.53
N LEU A 128 -7.55 6.46 -0.70
CA LEU A 128 -6.43 6.80 0.19
C LEU A 128 -5.06 6.37 -0.35
N GLN A 129 -4.93 6.06 -1.65
CA GLN A 129 -3.67 5.60 -2.23
C GLN A 129 -2.50 6.57 -2.03
N ASP A 130 -2.78 7.87 -1.95
CA ASP A 130 -1.75 8.90 -1.72
C ASP A 130 -1.29 8.99 -0.25
N THR A 131 -2.03 8.38 0.67
CA THR A 131 -1.72 8.41 2.10
C THR A 131 -1.44 7.04 2.70
N VAL A 132 -2.10 5.99 2.23
CA VAL A 132 -1.81 4.58 2.58
C VAL A 132 -0.66 4.05 1.75
N GLY A 133 -0.51 4.49 0.50
CA GLY A 133 0.43 3.93 -0.46
C GLY A 133 -0.14 2.75 -1.24
N THR A 134 0.60 2.32 -2.24
CA THR A 134 0.29 1.13 -3.05
C THR A 134 1.58 0.44 -3.45
N ASP A 135 1.76 -0.79 -3.01
CA ASP A 135 2.86 -1.66 -3.41
C ASP A 135 2.47 -3.13 -3.21
N ALA A 136 3.26 -4.07 -3.73
CA ALA A 136 3.20 -5.49 -3.40
C ALA A 136 4.43 -5.94 -2.60
N TYR A 137 5.39 -5.02 -2.37
CA TYR A 137 6.64 -5.31 -1.68
C TYR A 137 6.77 -4.46 -0.42
N THR A 138 6.63 -5.10 0.74
CA THR A 138 6.58 -4.47 2.06
C THR A 138 7.76 -3.54 2.36
N VAL A 139 8.98 -3.91 1.94
CA VAL A 139 10.19 -3.08 2.13
C VAL A 139 10.10 -1.79 1.32
N ALA A 140 9.62 -1.86 0.08
CA ALA A 140 9.44 -0.66 -0.76
C ALA A 140 8.35 0.23 -0.19
N HIS A 141 7.25 -0.35 0.30
CA HIS A 141 6.16 0.38 0.92
C HIS A 141 6.60 1.09 2.21
N ALA A 142 7.34 0.40 3.09
CA ALA A 142 7.92 1.00 4.30
C ALA A 142 8.88 2.16 3.98
N LYS A 143 9.75 2.00 2.97
CA LYS A 143 10.62 3.08 2.49
C LYS A 143 9.83 4.28 1.97
N TRP A 144 8.71 4.03 1.31
CA TRP A 144 7.84 5.11 0.85
C TRP A 144 7.28 5.90 2.02
N PHE A 145 6.74 5.27 3.07
CA PHE A 145 6.31 5.98 4.28
C PHE A 145 7.44 6.79 4.91
N ALA A 146 8.63 6.21 5.01
CA ALA A 146 9.81 6.90 5.55
C ALA A 146 10.18 8.14 4.71
N SER A 147 10.13 8.03 3.38
CA SER A 147 10.43 9.15 2.47
C SER A 147 9.41 10.29 2.56
N GLN A 148 8.17 9.98 3.00
CA GLN A 148 7.13 10.98 3.22
C GLN A 148 7.17 11.61 4.63
N GLY A 149 8.15 11.24 5.48
CA GLY A 149 8.20 11.69 6.87
C GLY A 149 7.06 11.11 7.73
N ARG A 150 6.41 10.03 7.29
CA ARG A 150 5.25 9.40 7.93
C ARG A 150 5.56 8.01 8.50
N TRP A 151 6.76 7.83 9.01
CA TRP A 151 7.25 6.60 9.65
C TRP A 151 7.53 6.82 11.12
N GLY A 152 7.18 5.85 11.98
CA GLY A 152 7.47 5.94 13.40
C GLY A 152 7.33 4.61 14.14
N THR A 153 7.27 4.69 15.48
CA THR A 153 7.36 3.51 16.37
C THR A 153 6.15 3.37 17.30
N THR A 154 5.17 4.27 17.23
CA THR A 154 4.00 4.26 18.13
C THR A 154 2.80 3.65 17.42
N PRO A 155 2.16 2.60 17.96
CA PRO A 155 0.95 2.05 17.39
C PRO A 155 -0.20 3.07 17.44
N ALA A 156 -0.98 3.14 16.37
CA ALA A 156 -2.20 3.94 16.33
C ALA A 156 -3.25 3.23 15.46
N PRO A 157 -4.54 3.25 15.81
CA PRO A 157 -5.59 2.66 14.97
C PRO A 157 -5.53 3.22 13.53
N GLY A 158 -5.58 2.33 12.55
CA GLY A 158 -5.45 2.65 11.14
C GLY A 158 -4.02 2.84 10.64
N ALA A 159 -2.99 2.83 11.50
CA ALA A 159 -1.61 2.82 11.04
C ALA A 159 -1.31 1.51 10.28
N VAL A 160 -0.51 1.61 9.23
CA VAL A 160 0.06 0.45 8.53
C VAL A 160 1.21 -0.07 9.38
N VAL A 161 1.13 -1.31 9.86
CA VAL A 161 2.14 -1.94 10.70
C VAL A 161 3.01 -2.87 9.87
N PHE A 162 4.31 -2.75 10.04
CA PHE A 162 5.33 -3.54 9.33
C PHE A 162 6.08 -4.44 10.32
N PHE A 163 6.21 -5.71 9.97
CA PHE A 163 6.78 -6.73 10.85
C PHE A 163 8.12 -7.25 10.33
N ASP A 164 9.07 -7.40 11.24
CA ASP A 164 10.21 -8.28 11.14
C ASP A 164 10.06 -9.36 12.21
N TRP A 165 9.81 -10.60 11.78
CA TRP A 165 9.60 -11.72 12.72
C TRP A 165 10.79 -12.02 13.62
N THR A 166 11.98 -11.53 13.26
CA THR A 166 13.18 -11.66 14.09
C THR A 166 13.25 -10.62 15.21
N GLY A 167 12.34 -9.64 15.22
CA GLY A 167 12.33 -8.53 16.18
C GLY A 167 13.26 -7.38 15.81
N GLY A 168 13.84 -7.40 14.61
CA GLY A 168 14.65 -6.32 14.07
C GLY A 168 13.84 -5.04 13.80
N LYS A 169 14.57 -3.92 13.61
CA LYS A 169 13.97 -2.60 13.33
C LYS A 169 14.43 -2.02 12.00
N ARG A 170 15.10 -2.83 11.19
CA ARG A 170 15.59 -2.38 9.89
C ARG A 170 14.49 -2.55 8.83
N ILE A 171 14.22 -1.50 8.09
CA ILE A 171 13.23 -1.54 6.99
C ILE A 171 13.56 -2.65 5.98
N GLY A 172 14.85 -2.93 5.75
CA GLY A 172 15.29 -3.95 4.79
C GLY A 172 14.93 -5.39 5.18
N ASP A 173 14.61 -5.64 6.44
CA ASP A 173 14.34 -6.98 6.97
C ASP A 173 12.83 -7.23 7.19
N ILE A 174 11.98 -6.26 6.80
CA ILE A 174 10.53 -6.38 6.88
C ILE A 174 10.04 -7.50 5.97
N SER A 175 9.19 -8.37 6.51
CA SER A 175 8.66 -9.54 5.83
C SER A 175 7.14 -9.60 5.77
N HIS A 176 6.42 -8.73 6.51
CA HIS A 176 4.96 -8.76 6.58
C HIS A 176 4.38 -7.37 6.89
N VAL A 177 3.07 -7.19 6.61
CA VAL A 177 2.37 -5.92 6.78
C VAL A 177 0.88 -6.15 7.07
N GLY A 178 0.27 -5.21 7.79
CA GLY A 178 -1.16 -5.15 8.07
C GLY A 178 -1.60 -3.78 8.55
N PHE A 179 -2.80 -3.67 9.09
CA PHE A 179 -3.29 -2.46 9.77
C PHE A 179 -3.42 -2.70 11.27
N VAL A 180 -3.07 -1.70 12.07
CA VAL A 180 -3.35 -1.70 13.51
C VAL A 180 -4.83 -1.44 13.73
N VAL A 181 -5.50 -2.35 14.43
CA VAL A 181 -6.87 -2.16 14.93
C VAL A 181 -6.84 -1.39 16.25
N LYS A 182 -6.00 -1.83 17.17
CA LYS A 182 -5.78 -1.16 18.46
C LYS A 182 -4.45 -1.56 19.11
N ASP A 183 -3.96 -0.70 19.99
CA ASP A 183 -2.95 -1.03 21.00
C ASP A 183 -3.65 -1.67 22.22
N ASN A 184 -3.20 -2.81 22.67
CA ASN A 184 -3.76 -3.48 23.85
C ASN A 184 -3.17 -2.93 25.17
N GLY A 185 -2.06 -2.17 25.10
CA GLY A 185 -1.40 -1.57 26.27
C GLY A 185 -0.57 -2.56 27.09
N ASP A 186 -0.45 -3.80 26.67
CA ASP A 186 0.25 -4.90 27.33
C ASP A 186 1.51 -5.37 26.57
N GLY A 187 1.99 -4.57 25.62
CA GLY A 187 3.08 -4.94 24.72
C GLY A 187 2.62 -5.74 23.50
N THR A 188 1.29 -5.80 23.27
CA THR A 188 0.69 -6.39 22.07
C THR A 188 -0.21 -5.40 21.35
N ILE A 189 -0.43 -5.63 20.07
CA ILE A 189 -1.40 -4.91 19.24
C ILE A 189 -2.38 -5.90 18.61
N GLN A 190 -3.61 -5.46 18.39
CA GLN A 190 -4.54 -6.16 17.52
C GLN A 190 -4.40 -5.59 16.10
N THR A 191 -4.37 -6.48 15.12
CA THR A 191 -4.16 -6.13 13.72
C THR A 191 -5.17 -6.84 12.81
N VAL A 192 -5.41 -6.29 11.63
CA VAL A 192 -6.05 -6.99 10.51
C VAL A 192 -5.01 -7.16 9.39
N GLU A 193 -4.80 -8.40 8.96
CA GLU A 193 -3.71 -8.79 8.08
C GLU A 193 -4.21 -9.68 6.94
N GLY A 194 -3.73 -9.41 5.72
CA GLY A 194 -3.85 -10.33 4.59
C GLY A 194 -2.67 -11.30 4.52
N ASN A 195 -2.85 -12.42 3.86
CA ASN A 195 -1.81 -13.44 3.67
C ASN A 195 -1.18 -13.89 5.01
N THR A 196 -2.00 -14.09 6.03
CA THR A 196 -1.57 -14.57 7.35
C THR A 196 -2.23 -15.92 7.66
N GLY A 197 -1.76 -16.61 8.71
CA GLY A 197 -2.23 -17.97 9.02
C GLY A 197 -1.96 -18.93 7.86
N ASN A 198 -3.02 -19.44 7.25
CA ASN A 198 -2.93 -20.31 6.06
C ASN A 198 -3.40 -19.55 4.80
N GLY A 199 -2.77 -18.41 4.49
CA GLY A 199 -3.12 -17.59 3.31
C GLY A 199 -4.51 -16.94 3.43
N ARG A 200 -4.81 -16.25 4.53
CA ARG A 200 -6.12 -15.64 4.79
C ARG A 200 -6.03 -14.18 5.20
N VAL A 201 -7.18 -13.49 5.17
CA VAL A 201 -7.36 -12.26 5.94
C VAL A 201 -7.86 -12.64 7.33
N GLU A 202 -7.12 -12.22 8.37
CA GLU A 202 -7.45 -12.52 9.76
C GLU A 202 -7.21 -11.34 10.69
N ILE A 203 -7.97 -11.30 11.81
CA ILE A 203 -7.61 -10.49 12.97
C ILE A 203 -6.57 -11.24 13.77
N ARG A 204 -5.47 -10.57 14.12
CA ARG A 204 -4.35 -11.17 14.87
C ARG A 204 -4.01 -10.34 16.09
N THR A 205 -3.47 -10.99 17.11
CA THR A 205 -2.76 -10.32 18.21
C THR A 205 -1.27 -10.54 18.03
N ARG A 206 -0.51 -9.44 17.96
CA ARG A 206 0.92 -9.47 17.65
C ARG A 206 1.74 -8.77 18.75
N PRO A 207 2.86 -9.34 19.19
CA PRO A 207 3.77 -8.63 20.08
C PRO A 207 4.43 -7.45 19.37
N THR A 208 4.47 -6.30 20.03
CA THR A 208 5.13 -5.09 19.51
C THR A 208 6.63 -5.28 19.31
N ALA A 209 7.22 -6.26 19.99
CA ALA A 209 8.61 -6.63 19.80
C ALA A 209 8.94 -7.07 18.36
N GLN A 210 7.96 -7.63 17.62
CA GLN A 210 8.11 -8.04 16.22
C GLN A 210 7.82 -6.92 15.22
N VAL A 211 7.42 -5.73 15.67
CA VAL A 211 7.14 -4.59 14.79
C VAL A 211 8.41 -3.86 14.44
N ALA A 212 8.72 -3.74 13.16
CA ALA A 212 9.84 -2.93 12.65
C ALA A 212 9.50 -1.43 12.69
N GLY A 213 8.24 -1.07 12.43
CA GLY A 213 7.74 0.29 12.50
C GLY A 213 6.32 0.42 11.96
N TYR A 214 5.83 1.66 11.96
CA TYR A 214 4.49 2.02 11.51
C TYR A 214 4.55 3.12 10.47
N GLY A 215 3.76 2.95 9.41
CA GLY A 215 3.44 4.02 8.47
C GLY A 215 2.12 4.70 8.88
N TYR A 216 2.08 6.03 8.84
CA TYR A 216 0.90 6.79 9.26
C TYR A 216 0.18 7.40 8.04
N PRO A 217 -0.95 6.80 7.60
CA PRO A 217 -1.82 7.47 6.64
C PRO A 217 -2.41 8.74 7.22
N SER A 218 -2.74 9.70 6.35
CA SER A 218 -3.48 10.89 6.75
C SER A 218 -4.98 10.61 6.65
N TYR A 219 -5.68 10.78 7.75
CA TYR A 219 -7.12 10.62 7.86
C TYR A 219 -7.83 11.95 8.13
N ALA A 220 -9.13 11.99 7.88
CA ALA A 220 -9.98 13.04 8.41
C ALA A 220 -10.00 13.01 9.94
N ALA A 221 -10.03 14.18 10.53
CA ALA A 221 -10.21 14.36 11.98
C ALA A 221 -11.64 14.00 12.39
#